data_136207bff7757fe06549ae18fbe08ae8
#
_entry.id   136207bff7757fe06549ae18fbe08ae8
#
_cell.length_a   1.000
_cell.length_b   1.000
_cell.length_c   1.000
_cell.angle_alpha   90.00
_cell.angle_beta   90.00
_cell.angle_gamma   90.00
#
_symmetry.space_group_name_H-M   'P 1'
#
loop_
_entity.id
_entity.type
_entity.pdbx_description
1 polymer ?
#
loop_
_entity_poly.entity_id
_entity_poly.type
_entity_poly.pdbx_seq_one_letter_code
_entity_poly.pdbx_strand_id
1 'polypeptide(L)'
;MSVGNLHNWYSSAGCEIEVGRTGQISDQQDGLRWPAFYRVQDNQAAKGLWLGAKNFYDPVVDKEYEHKVVHAGPRHLDIVGETIPIELTMYGRYDHPNVFVDGDPSTNLQYLDEVDFVNPDLISDRKIYNEVQTSMGVKMKRTIYSFAHPEHQNYHIQEYVFINNGCFDKECEIEYQQAIEGFQVYLQYRYAISREGMIYDGNWLPQSAAWGHNTMNDVIGEYPNNPSSNDQFYDDGEIIRGLFSWHGYHSSADPPENLGGPDFGGDGHLGAAQFVGVTTLHADTSPSDNSNDINQPTTTWFITSDDPTTSGNQQYNGTKSTKEYVNYMTVGHPEQSHAEIVGTGNANQFNDPRTGSNPGGTSQGIGFGPYDLEPGDSIRIVLAEGASGLSLSLIHI
;
A
#
# COMPACT_ATOMS: atom_id res chain seq x y z
N MET A 1 1.06 -2.60 14.53
CA MET A 1 1.90 -3.81 14.53
C MET A 1 3.34 -3.38 14.69
N SER A 2 3.93 -3.71 15.84
CA SER A 2 5.21 -3.15 16.30
C SER A 2 6.17 -4.28 16.70
N VAL A 3 6.46 -5.16 15.74
CA VAL A 3 7.36 -6.30 15.91
C VAL A 3 8.39 -6.30 14.77
N GLY A 4 9.63 -6.65 15.10
CA GLY A 4 10.73 -6.62 14.15
C GLY A 4 11.22 -5.21 13.87
N ASN A 5 11.79 -5.02 12.70
CA ASN A 5 12.42 -3.77 12.29
C ASN A 5 11.52 -2.90 11.39
N LEU A 6 10.39 -3.44 10.96
CA LEU A 6 9.35 -2.74 10.22
C LEU A 6 8.08 -2.64 11.06
N HIS A 7 7.63 -1.43 11.33
CA HIS A 7 6.35 -1.18 11.99
C HIS A 7 5.34 -0.56 11.02
N ASN A 8 4.07 -0.93 11.17
CA ASN A 8 3.00 -0.37 10.37
C ASN A 8 1.68 -0.32 11.14
N TRP A 9 0.74 0.49 10.68
CA TRP A 9 -0.56 0.74 11.32
C TRP A 9 -1.70 0.33 10.40
N TYR A 10 -2.65 -0.41 10.94
CA TYR A 10 -3.79 -0.97 10.20
C TYR A 10 -5.08 -0.59 10.87
N SER A 11 -6.09 -0.23 10.08
CA SER A 11 -7.41 0.13 10.57
C SER A 11 -8.42 -1.01 10.39
N SER A 12 -9.47 -0.99 11.20
CA SER A 12 -10.59 -1.94 11.08
C SER A 12 -11.38 -1.78 9.79
N ALA A 13 -11.29 -0.61 9.15
CA ALA A 13 -11.96 -0.34 7.87
C ALA A 13 -11.25 -0.98 6.65
N GLY A 14 -10.16 -1.73 6.87
CA GLY A 14 -9.43 -2.39 5.78
C GLY A 14 -8.32 -1.57 5.16
N CYS A 15 -8.11 -0.34 5.59
CA CYS A 15 -7.03 0.52 5.13
C CYS A 15 -5.88 0.61 6.14
N GLU A 16 -4.86 1.33 5.76
CA GLU A 16 -3.76 1.74 6.62
C GLU A 16 -3.97 3.19 7.09
N ILE A 17 -3.29 3.59 8.14
CA ILE A 17 -3.42 4.95 8.68
C ILE A 17 -2.72 5.92 7.76
N GLU A 18 -3.40 7.01 7.42
CA GLU A 18 -2.88 8.12 6.64
C GLU A 18 -2.46 9.27 7.55
N VAL A 19 -1.37 9.92 7.17
CA VAL A 19 -0.79 11.06 7.91
C VAL A 19 -1.66 12.31 7.89
N GLY A 20 -1.53 13.09 8.96
CA GLY A 20 -2.01 14.48 9.01
C GLY A 20 -3.52 14.61 9.12
N ARG A 21 -4.24 13.56 9.45
CA ARG A 21 -5.69 13.60 9.65
C ARG A 21 -6.06 13.98 11.07
N THR A 22 -7.14 14.74 11.19
CA THR A 22 -7.70 15.11 12.49
C THR A 22 -8.02 13.88 13.32
N GLY A 23 -7.52 13.83 14.56
CA GLY A 23 -7.77 12.75 15.50
C GLY A 23 -6.77 11.60 15.44
N GLN A 24 -5.77 11.65 14.57
CA GLN A 24 -4.66 10.70 14.61
C GLN A 24 -3.64 11.07 15.69
N ILE A 25 -2.99 10.05 16.22
CA ILE A 25 -1.93 10.23 17.22
C ILE A 25 -0.69 10.76 16.51
N SER A 26 -0.06 11.78 17.05
CA SER A 26 1.06 12.48 16.42
C SER A 26 2.30 11.62 16.12
N ASP A 27 2.45 10.50 16.81
CA ASP A 27 3.56 9.56 16.59
C ASP A 27 3.24 8.47 15.58
N GLN A 28 2.00 8.39 15.12
CA GLN A 28 1.50 7.43 14.12
C GLN A 28 1.13 8.20 12.86
N GLN A 29 2.05 8.95 12.34
CA GLN A 29 1.73 9.87 11.25
C GLN A 29 1.73 9.20 9.89
N ASP A 30 2.60 8.24 9.66
CA ASP A 30 2.76 7.53 8.41
C ASP A 30 2.76 6.02 8.62
N GLY A 31 3.04 5.28 7.59
CA GLY A 31 3.18 3.84 7.63
C GLY A 31 4.59 3.38 7.23
N LEU A 32 4.81 2.10 7.35
CA LEU A 32 6.06 1.44 6.99
C LEU A 32 7.27 2.12 7.63
N ARG A 33 7.25 2.28 8.95
CA ARG A 33 8.38 2.81 9.72
C ARG A 33 9.53 1.82 9.68
N TRP A 34 10.62 2.24 9.08
CA TRP A 34 11.83 1.43 8.95
C TRP A 34 13.09 2.32 8.88
N PRO A 35 14.17 2.05 9.62
CA PRO A 35 14.21 1.11 10.76
C PRO A 35 13.29 1.60 11.89
N ALA A 36 12.47 0.71 12.45
CA ALA A 36 11.42 1.08 13.39
C ALA A 36 11.91 1.68 14.71
N PHE A 37 13.20 1.49 15.01
CA PHE A 37 13.88 2.09 16.14
C PHE A 37 13.87 3.64 16.07
N TYR A 38 13.81 4.22 14.88
CA TYR A 38 13.79 5.67 14.69
C TYR A 38 12.37 6.18 14.46
N ARG A 39 11.89 7.03 15.35
CA ARG A 39 10.50 7.53 15.38
C ARG A 39 10.02 8.26 14.13
N VAL A 40 10.93 8.74 13.30
CA VAL A 40 10.62 9.62 12.17
C VAL A 40 10.97 8.99 10.81
N GLN A 41 11.23 7.70 10.80
CA GLN A 41 11.62 6.96 9.59
C GLN A 41 10.44 6.21 8.98
N ASP A 42 9.33 6.91 8.82
CA ASP A 42 8.17 6.40 8.11
C ASP A 42 8.41 6.56 6.59
N ASN A 43 7.96 5.59 5.80
CA ASN A 43 8.25 5.52 4.36
C ASN A 43 6.98 5.48 3.50
N GLN A 44 5.81 5.58 4.10
CA GLN A 44 4.53 5.56 3.40
C GLN A 44 3.68 6.76 3.80
N ALA A 45 3.29 7.56 2.81
CA ALA A 45 2.38 8.68 3.00
C ALA A 45 0.92 8.22 2.97
N ALA A 46 0.58 7.34 2.05
CA ALA A 46 -0.77 6.81 1.91
C ALA A 46 -0.76 5.48 1.17
N LYS A 47 -1.75 4.64 1.48
CA LYS A 47 -2.06 3.41 0.75
C LYS A 47 -3.56 3.26 0.61
N GLY A 48 -4.01 3.00 -0.60
CA GLY A 48 -5.41 2.73 -0.92
C GLY A 48 -5.60 1.31 -1.44
N LEU A 49 -6.72 0.72 -1.12
CA LEU A 49 -7.21 -0.50 -1.73
C LEU A 49 -8.54 -0.18 -2.41
N TRP A 50 -8.66 -0.45 -3.69
CA TRP A 50 -9.87 -0.25 -4.45
C TRP A 50 -10.37 -1.55 -5.03
N LEU A 51 -11.68 -1.74 -5.01
CA LEU A 51 -12.36 -2.86 -5.64
C LEU A 51 -13.22 -2.31 -6.77
N GLY A 52 -13.09 -2.88 -7.95
CA GLY A 52 -13.82 -2.45 -9.14
C GLY A 52 -14.59 -3.57 -9.79
N ALA A 53 -15.70 -3.25 -10.43
CA ALA A 53 -16.52 -4.19 -11.21
C ALA A 53 -17.14 -3.50 -12.42
N LYS A 54 -17.52 -4.30 -13.42
CA LYS A 54 -18.27 -3.86 -14.61
C LYS A 54 -19.74 -4.22 -14.47
N ASN A 55 -20.60 -3.49 -15.20
CA ASN A 55 -22.02 -3.80 -15.37
C ASN A 55 -22.71 -4.10 -14.03
N PHE A 56 -22.44 -3.27 -13.02
CA PHE A 56 -22.79 -3.56 -11.64
C PHE A 56 -24.16 -2.96 -11.28
N TYR A 57 -25.07 -3.77 -10.76
CA TYR A 57 -26.30 -3.30 -10.15
C TYR A 57 -26.11 -3.09 -8.64
N ASP A 58 -26.42 -1.88 -8.17
CA ASP A 58 -26.35 -1.52 -6.75
C ASP A 58 -27.76 -1.57 -6.14
N PRO A 59 -28.06 -2.60 -5.32
CA PRO A 59 -29.41 -2.76 -4.76
C PRO A 59 -29.73 -1.73 -3.65
N VAL A 60 -28.73 -1.06 -3.09
CA VAL A 60 -28.95 -0.05 -2.04
C VAL A 60 -29.57 1.23 -2.59
N VAL A 61 -29.18 1.60 -3.82
CA VAL A 61 -29.67 2.81 -4.51
C VAL A 61 -30.50 2.51 -5.73
N ASP A 62 -30.80 1.23 -6.01
CA ASP A 62 -31.58 0.76 -7.15
C ASP A 62 -31.06 1.34 -8.49
N LYS A 63 -29.76 1.10 -8.74
CA LYS A 63 -29.10 1.73 -9.89
C LYS A 63 -28.04 0.82 -10.54
N GLU A 64 -28.02 0.82 -11.86
CA GLU A 64 -26.97 0.20 -12.66
C GLU A 64 -25.79 1.16 -12.88
N TYR A 65 -24.59 0.63 -12.83
CA TYR A 65 -23.33 1.31 -13.11
C TYR A 65 -22.57 0.56 -14.20
N GLU A 66 -22.07 1.29 -15.19
CA GLU A 66 -21.12 0.73 -16.16
C GLU A 66 -19.86 0.21 -15.44
N HIS A 67 -19.38 1.00 -14.46
CA HIS A 67 -18.33 0.60 -13.55
C HIS A 67 -18.69 1.07 -12.13
N LYS A 68 -18.47 0.20 -11.15
CA LYS A 68 -18.55 0.50 -9.73
C LYS A 68 -17.17 0.37 -9.14
N VAL A 69 -16.72 1.37 -8.36
CA VAL A 69 -15.48 1.30 -7.60
C VAL A 69 -15.77 1.66 -6.15
N VAL A 70 -15.22 0.85 -5.26
CA VAL A 70 -15.31 0.99 -3.80
C VAL A 70 -13.91 1.10 -3.23
N HIS A 71 -13.72 1.99 -2.27
CA HIS A 71 -12.42 2.34 -1.73
C HIS A 71 -12.29 1.95 -0.25
N ALA A 72 -11.20 1.28 0.09
CA ALA A 72 -10.72 1.08 1.45
C ALA A 72 -9.46 1.94 1.66
N GLY A 73 -9.66 3.22 2.03
CA GLY A 73 -8.57 4.20 2.12
C GLY A 73 -8.11 4.77 0.76
N PRO A 74 -7.12 5.66 0.75
CA PRO A 74 -6.68 6.38 1.93
C PRO A 74 -7.65 7.45 2.36
N ARG A 75 -8.02 8.24 2.75
CA ARG A 75 -8.90 9.37 3.09
C ARG A 75 -10.34 8.98 3.36
N HIS A 76 -10.50 8.04 4.26
CA HIS A 76 -11.81 7.51 4.67
C HIS A 76 -12.54 8.30 5.74
N LEU A 77 -12.01 9.41 6.22
CA LEU A 77 -12.48 10.01 7.46
C LEU A 77 -13.93 10.54 7.42
N ASP A 78 -14.42 10.85 6.22
CA ASP A 78 -15.77 11.37 6.04
C ASP A 78 -16.67 10.43 5.22
N ILE A 79 -16.20 9.19 4.96
CA ILE A 79 -16.88 8.27 4.08
C ILE A 79 -17.63 7.25 4.91
N VAL A 80 -18.93 7.29 4.76
CA VAL A 80 -19.82 6.32 5.37
C VAL A 80 -20.28 5.33 4.32
N GLY A 81 -20.02 4.04 4.55
CA GLY A 81 -20.69 2.97 3.83
C GLY A 81 -19.97 2.41 2.62
N GLU A 82 -18.74 2.81 2.27
CA GLU A 82 -17.95 2.08 1.26
C GLU A 82 -17.37 0.80 1.84
N THR A 83 -16.85 0.88 3.06
CA THR A 83 -16.36 -0.26 3.82
C THR A 83 -16.96 -0.27 5.23
N ILE A 84 -17.29 -1.46 5.71
CA ILE A 84 -17.96 -1.67 6.98
C ILE A 84 -17.12 -2.64 7.80
N PRO A 85 -16.48 -2.20 8.90
CA PRO A 85 -15.68 -3.07 9.75
C PRO A 85 -16.53 -4.17 10.40
N ILE A 86 -16.08 -5.41 10.29
CA ILE A 86 -16.67 -6.59 10.94
C ILE A 86 -15.79 -7.03 12.10
N GLU A 87 -14.49 -7.25 11.85
CA GLU A 87 -13.54 -7.72 12.83
C GLU A 87 -12.16 -7.09 12.61
N LEU A 88 -11.47 -6.77 13.69
CA LEU A 88 -10.04 -6.51 13.72
C LEU A 88 -9.48 -7.11 15.01
N THR A 89 -8.64 -8.12 14.88
CA THR A 89 -8.11 -8.90 16.00
C THR A 89 -6.61 -9.07 15.85
N MET A 90 -5.85 -8.81 16.91
CA MET A 90 -4.41 -9.06 16.94
C MET A 90 -4.09 -10.31 17.75
N TYR A 91 -3.37 -11.22 17.12
CA TYR A 91 -2.84 -12.43 17.72
C TYR A 91 -1.31 -12.27 17.89
N GLY A 92 -0.79 -12.68 19.05
CA GLY A 92 0.63 -12.77 19.32
C GLY A 92 1.07 -14.18 19.67
N ARG A 93 2.28 -14.59 19.29
CA ARG A 93 2.88 -15.83 19.84
C ARG A 93 3.11 -15.73 21.33
N TYR A 94 3.32 -14.53 21.81
CA TYR A 94 3.53 -14.16 23.22
C TYR A 94 2.94 -12.76 23.45
N ASP A 95 2.60 -12.49 24.67
CA ASP A 95 2.32 -11.13 25.13
C ASP A 95 3.65 -10.41 25.44
N HIS A 96 3.61 -9.08 25.48
CA HIS A 96 4.80 -8.32 25.87
C HIS A 96 5.14 -8.59 27.32
N PRO A 97 6.40 -8.88 27.64
CA PRO A 97 6.81 -9.04 29.03
C PRO A 97 6.70 -7.70 29.77
N ASN A 98 6.22 -7.74 30.99
CA ASN A 98 6.32 -6.59 31.88
C ASN A 98 7.79 -6.31 32.18
N VAL A 99 8.24 -5.11 31.82
CA VAL A 99 9.59 -4.66 32.09
C VAL A 99 9.58 -3.78 33.34
N PHE A 100 10.42 -4.13 34.33
CA PHE A 100 10.62 -3.35 35.55
C PHE A 100 12.02 -2.78 35.54
N VAL A 101 12.13 -1.50 35.88
CA VAL A 101 13.41 -0.83 36.10
C VAL A 101 13.46 -0.39 37.55
N ASP A 102 14.43 -0.90 38.30
CA ASP A 102 14.61 -0.67 39.75
C ASP A 102 13.35 -1.00 40.59
N GLY A 103 12.53 -1.94 40.11
CA GLY A 103 11.32 -2.40 40.78
C GLY A 103 10.04 -1.63 40.35
N ASP A 104 10.17 -0.60 39.58
CA ASP A 104 9.03 0.14 39.01
C ASP A 104 8.70 -0.35 37.60
N PRO A 105 7.40 -0.46 37.23
CA PRO A 105 7.01 -0.82 35.86
C PRO A 105 7.53 0.20 34.86
N SER A 106 8.14 -0.28 33.78
CA SER A 106 8.50 0.60 32.67
C SER A 106 7.23 1.16 32.02
N THR A 107 7.12 2.48 31.98
CA THR A 107 5.95 3.18 31.41
C THR A 107 6.09 3.48 29.93
N ASN A 108 7.17 3.05 29.28
CA ASN A 108 7.37 3.30 27.86
C ASN A 108 6.61 2.29 27.00
N LEU A 109 5.29 2.42 27.02
CA LEU A 109 4.34 1.57 26.28
C LEU A 109 4.13 1.99 24.83
N GLN A 110 4.79 3.05 24.35
CA GLN A 110 4.55 3.66 23.03
C GLN A 110 4.78 2.75 21.82
N TYR A 111 5.45 1.63 22.04
CA TYR A 111 5.83 0.70 20.96
C TYR A 111 5.31 -0.71 21.19
N LEU A 112 4.42 -0.89 22.13
CA LEU A 112 3.86 -2.20 22.44
C LEU A 112 2.50 -2.34 21.76
N ASP A 113 2.35 -3.42 20.98
CA ASP A 113 1.06 -3.83 20.47
C ASP A 113 0.19 -4.38 21.61
N GLU A 114 -1.06 -4.01 21.64
CA GLU A 114 -2.04 -4.75 22.45
C GLU A 114 -2.38 -6.04 21.70
N VAL A 115 -2.20 -7.17 22.38
CA VAL A 115 -2.49 -8.49 21.84
C VAL A 115 -3.82 -8.96 22.41
N ASP A 116 -4.82 -9.14 21.54
CA ASP A 116 -6.13 -9.64 21.96
C ASP A 116 -6.06 -11.10 22.41
N PHE A 117 -5.28 -11.91 21.68
CA PHE A 117 -5.14 -13.34 21.96
C PHE A 117 -3.68 -13.80 21.81
N VAL A 118 -3.21 -14.58 22.80
CA VAL A 118 -1.92 -15.25 22.73
C VAL A 118 -2.11 -16.65 22.14
N ASN A 119 -1.38 -16.93 21.07
CA ASN A 119 -1.32 -18.25 20.43
C ASN A 119 0.15 -18.64 20.18
N PRO A 120 0.76 -19.48 21.02
CA PRO A 120 2.16 -19.89 20.88
C PRO A 120 2.47 -20.65 19.58
N ASP A 121 1.45 -21.21 18.93
CA ASP A 121 1.60 -22.01 17.71
C ASP A 121 1.55 -21.16 16.42
N LEU A 122 1.48 -19.82 16.53
CA LEU A 122 1.54 -18.95 15.36
C LEU A 122 2.85 -19.15 14.60
N ILE A 123 2.77 -19.13 13.27
CA ILE A 123 3.95 -19.16 12.38
C ILE A 123 4.71 -17.83 12.38
N SER A 124 4.05 -16.72 12.76
CA SER A 124 4.58 -15.37 12.87
C SER A 124 4.61 -14.92 14.32
N ASP A 125 5.35 -13.87 14.63
CA ASP A 125 5.38 -13.32 16.01
C ASP A 125 4.11 -12.52 16.31
N ARG A 126 3.55 -11.86 15.28
CA ARG A 126 2.24 -11.18 15.32
C ARG A 126 1.45 -11.52 14.08
N LYS A 127 0.12 -11.59 14.26
CA LYS A 127 -0.85 -11.72 13.19
C LYS A 127 -2.02 -10.76 13.44
N ILE A 128 -2.37 -9.93 12.47
CA ILE A 128 -3.65 -9.22 12.45
C ILE A 128 -4.60 -9.99 11.55
N TYR A 129 -5.80 -10.23 12.02
CA TYR A 129 -6.94 -10.65 11.21
C TYR A 129 -7.95 -9.49 11.14
N ASN A 130 -8.36 -9.16 9.93
CA ASN A 130 -9.32 -8.10 9.68
C ASN A 130 -10.36 -8.58 8.68
N GLU A 131 -11.63 -8.38 9.00
CA GLU A 131 -12.75 -8.68 8.13
C GLU A 131 -13.57 -7.42 7.90
N VAL A 132 -13.88 -7.15 6.63
CA VAL A 132 -14.58 -5.94 6.19
C VAL A 132 -15.63 -6.33 5.18
N GLN A 133 -16.85 -5.84 5.37
CA GLN A 133 -17.89 -5.88 4.34
C GLN A 133 -17.79 -4.63 3.47
N THR A 134 -18.07 -4.74 2.18
CA THR A 134 -18.05 -3.61 1.25
C THR A 134 -19.43 -3.32 0.66
N SER A 135 -19.64 -2.10 0.21
CA SER A 135 -20.84 -1.71 -0.52
C SER A 135 -20.91 -2.25 -1.96
N MET A 136 -20.04 -3.20 -2.31
CA MET A 136 -20.07 -3.95 -3.56
C MET A 136 -20.62 -5.37 -3.37
N GLY A 137 -21.05 -5.76 -2.15
CA GLY A 137 -21.43 -7.13 -1.86
C GLY A 137 -20.25 -8.09 -1.82
N VAL A 138 -19.04 -7.57 -1.65
CA VAL A 138 -17.81 -8.34 -1.49
C VAL A 138 -17.31 -8.21 -0.07
N LYS A 139 -17.06 -9.34 0.57
CA LYS A 139 -16.37 -9.42 1.85
C LYS A 139 -14.88 -9.53 1.61
N MET A 140 -14.10 -8.69 2.24
CA MET A 140 -12.65 -8.78 2.29
C MET A 140 -12.20 -9.37 3.62
N LYS A 141 -11.40 -10.41 3.58
CA LYS A 141 -10.62 -10.92 4.71
C LYS A 141 -9.16 -10.57 4.47
N ARG A 142 -8.54 -9.89 5.43
CA ARG A 142 -7.14 -9.51 5.37
C ARG A 142 -6.40 -10.11 6.55
N THR A 143 -5.32 -10.86 6.28
CA THR A 143 -4.43 -11.37 7.31
C THR A 143 -3.04 -10.80 7.10
N ILE A 144 -2.44 -10.25 8.16
CA ILE A 144 -1.13 -9.63 8.10
C ILE A 144 -0.21 -10.33 9.10
N TYR A 145 0.94 -10.75 8.62
CA TYR A 145 1.95 -11.45 9.41
C TYR A 145 3.21 -10.60 9.55
N SER A 146 3.75 -10.55 10.76
CA SER A 146 4.99 -9.85 11.09
C SER A 146 5.92 -10.75 11.89
N PHE A 147 7.22 -10.57 11.68
CA PHE A 147 8.27 -11.44 12.23
C PHE A 147 9.34 -10.62 12.95
N ALA A 148 9.87 -11.17 14.03
CA ALA A 148 11.00 -10.60 14.77
C ALA A 148 12.35 -11.22 14.35
N HIS A 149 12.34 -12.30 13.56
CA HIS A 149 13.56 -12.96 13.12
C HIS A 149 14.40 -12.02 12.23
N PRO A 150 15.72 -11.90 12.43
CA PRO A 150 16.56 -10.94 11.69
C PRO A 150 16.45 -11.02 10.16
N GLU A 151 16.22 -12.20 9.59
CA GLU A 151 16.05 -12.38 8.15
C GLU A 151 14.64 -12.04 7.63
N HIS A 152 13.65 -11.91 8.55
CA HIS A 152 12.24 -11.72 8.19
C HIS A 152 11.61 -10.45 8.79
N GLN A 153 12.38 -9.65 9.53
CA GLN A 153 11.87 -8.51 10.28
C GLN A 153 11.64 -7.22 9.46
N ASN A 154 11.98 -7.25 8.17
CA ASN A 154 11.95 -6.07 7.31
C ASN A 154 10.76 -6.05 6.35
N TYR A 155 9.84 -6.99 6.47
CA TYR A 155 8.63 -7.05 5.66
C TYR A 155 7.46 -7.64 6.43
N HIS A 156 6.25 -7.31 5.95
CA HIS A 156 5.01 -7.94 6.36
C HIS A 156 4.45 -8.75 5.20
N ILE A 157 3.93 -9.94 5.48
CA ILE A 157 3.13 -10.69 4.50
C ILE A 157 1.68 -10.26 4.70
N GLN A 158 1.02 -9.91 3.61
CA GLN A 158 -0.37 -9.47 3.59
C GLN A 158 -1.16 -10.42 2.68
N GLU A 159 -2.08 -11.15 3.26
CA GLU A 159 -2.97 -12.06 2.56
C GLU A 159 -4.36 -11.44 2.50
N TYR A 160 -4.92 -11.35 1.31
CA TYR A 160 -6.26 -10.88 1.04
C TYR A 160 -7.10 -12.00 0.42
N VAL A 161 -8.31 -12.17 0.92
CA VAL A 161 -9.32 -13.04 0.31
C VAL A 161 -10.57 -12.21 0.09
N PHE A 162 -11.02 -12.14 -1.15
CA PHE A 162 -12.22 -11.42 -1.57
C PHE A 162 -13.30 -12.42 -1.91
N ILE A 163 -14.47 -12.28 -1.28
CA ILE A 163 -15.58 -13.26 -1.39
C ILE A 163 -16.82 -12.51 -1.87
N ASN A 164 -17.39 -12.89 -3.00
CA ASN A 164 -18.70 -12.43 -3.41
C ASN A 164 -19.78 -13.05 -2.52
N ASN A 165 -20.12 -12.40 -1.42
CA ASN A 165 -21.11 -12.90 -0.48
C ASN A 165 -22.49 -12.26 -0.65
N GLY A 166 -22.61 -11.25 -1.53
CA GLY A 166 -23.86 -10.55 -1.82
C GLY A 166 -24.43 -9.70 -0.67
N CYS A 167 -23.67 -9.48 0.41
CA CYS A 167 -24.11 -8.67 1.54
C CYS A 167 -23.65 -7.21 1.36
N PHE A 168 -24.55 -6.24 1.60
CA PHE A 168 -24.27 -4.81 1.41
C PHE A 168 -24.23 -4.01 2.72
N ASP A 169 -24.47 -4.65 3.84
CA ASP A 169 -24.39 -4.08 5.17
C ASP A 169 -23.74 -5.06 6.15
N LYS A 170 -23.59 -4.63 7.41
CA LYS A 170 -22.89 -5.42 8.42
C LYS A 170 -23.60 -6.71 8.78
N GLU A 171 -24.90 -6.66 8.92
CA GLU A 171 -25.74 -7.78 9.41
C GLU A 171 -26.30 -8.61 8.25
N CYS A 172 -25.94 -8.24 6.99
CA CYS A 172 -26.47 -8.84 5.77
C CYS A 172 -28.02 -8.78 5.67
N GLU A 173 -28.60 -7.66 6.15
CA GLU A 173 -30.02 -7.39 5.99
C GLU A 173 -30.36 -6.98 4.54
N ILE A 174 -29.41 -6.29 3.88
CA ILE A 174 -29.47 -6.00 2.45
C ILE A 174 -28.61 -7.04 1.75
N GLU A 175 -29.27 -8.03 1.18
CA GLU A 175 -28.63 -9.11 0.43
C GLU A 175 -29.08 -9.10 -1.03
N TYR A 176 -28.15 -9.20 -1.94
CA TYR A 176 -28.43 -9.33 -3.37
C TYR A 176 -27.35 -10.19 -4.03
N GLN A 177 -27.79 -11.34 -4.54
CA GLN A 177 -26.91 -12.31 -5.18
C GLN A 177 -26.80 -12.01 -6.67
N GLN A 178 -25.61 -11.59 -7.10
CA GLN A 178 -25.28 -11.37 -8.51
C GLN A 178 -23.86 -11.80 -8.80
N ALA A 179 -23.60 -12.17 -10.05
CA ALA A 179 -22.24 -12.29 -10.54
C ALA A 179 -21.57 -10.91 -10.56
N ILE A 180 -20.30 -10.86 -10.19
CA ILE A 180 -19.48 -9.65 -10.26
C ILE A 180 -18.53 -9.81 -11.44
N GLU A 181 -18.82 -9.10 -12.52
CA GLU A 181 -18.07 -9.18 -13.77
C GLU A 181 -16.85 -8.28 -13.75
N GLY A 182 -15.72 -8.78 -14.24
CA GLY A 182 -14.49 -8.02 -14.39
C GLY A 182 -13.98 -7.46 -13.06
N PHE A 183 -14.11 -8.22 -11.99
CA PHE A 183 -13.66 -7.81 -10.67
C PHE A 183 -12.17 -7.50 -10.66
N GLN A 184 -11.82 -6.32 -10.17
CA GLN A 184 -10.46 -5.83 -10.06
C GLN A 184 -10.14 -5.48 -8.61
N VAL A 185 -8.94 -5.85 -8.19
CA VAL A 185 -8.33 -5.40 -6.94
C VAL A 185 -7.16 -4.50 -7.29
N TYR A 186 -7.17 -3.26 -6.82
CA TYR A 186 -6.12 -2.29 -7.10
C TYR A 186 -5.59 -1.71 -5.80
N LEU A 187 -4.28 -1.83 -5.60
CA LEU A 187 -3.59 -1.22 -4.48
C LEU A 187 -2.76 -0.04 -4.98
N GLN A 188 -2.97 1.10 -4.37
CA GLN A 188 -2.24 2.31 -4.67
C GLN A 188 -1.33 2.69 -3.53
N TYR A 189 -0.06 2.87 -3.84
CA TYR A 189 0.99 3.19 -2.90
C TYR A 189 1.50 4.61 -3.16
N ARG A 190 1.52 5.41 -2.12
CA ARG A 190 2.22 6.67 -2.10
C ARG A 190 3.31 6.58 -1.06
N TYR A 191 4.46 6.14 -1.51
CA TYR A 191 5.64 6.10 -0.66
C TYR A 191 6.28 7.49 -0.54
N ALA A 192 6.79 7.79 0.62
CA ALA A 192 7.53 9.00 0.94
C ALA A 192 8.76 8.58 1.74
N ILE A 193 9.79 8.19 1.01
CA ILE A 193 10.93 7.47 1.55
C ILE A 193 11.69 8.36 2.53
N SER A 194 12.06 7.79 3.69
CA SER A 194 12.74 8.50 4.78
C SER A 194 11.95 9.71 5.29
N ARG A 195 10.62 9.66 5.14
CA ARG A 195 9.72 10.72 5.57
C ARG A 195 10.15 12.09 5.05
N GLU A 196 10.60 12.15 3.85
CA GLU A 196 11.08 13.32 3.11
C GLU A 196 11.07 14.61 3.94
N GLY A 197 12.15 14.84 4.70
CA GLY A 197 12.26 16.01 5.55
C GLY A 197 12.20 17.27 4.70
N MET A 198 11.31 18.16 5.04
CA MET A 198 11.17 19.45 4.41
C MET A 198 11.24 20.56 5.45
N ILE A 199 12.02 21.59 5.18
CA ILE A 199 11.97 22.83 5.95
C ILE A 199 10.97 23.73 5.25
N TYR A 200 9.82 23.93 5.88
CA TYR A 200 8.83 24.89 5.41
C TYR A 200 8.65 25.99 6.45
N ASP A 201 8.75 27.24 6.01
CA ASP A 201 8.62 28.43 6.87
C ASP A 201 9.51 28.36 8.14
N GLY A 202 10.74 27.87 7.96
CA GLY A 202 11.72 27.75 9.05
C GLY A 202 11.48 26.60 10.04
N ASN A 203 10.46 25.79 9.83
CA ASN A 203 10.14 24.65 10.66
C ASN A 203 10.37 23.34 9.89
N TRP A 204 10.91 22.35 10.58
CA TRP A 204 10.97 21.00 10.08
C TRP A 204 9.56 20.40 10.07
N LEU A 205 9.00 20.23 8.89
CA LEU A 205 7.74 19.54 8.71
C LEU A 205 8.00 18.12 8.23
N PRO A 206 7.60 17.13 9.03
CA PRO A 206 7.63 15.78 8.53
C PRO A 206 6.64 15.66 7.38
N GLN A 207 7.06 15.04 6.37
CA GLN A 207 6.42 14.39 5.26
C GLN A 207 5.00 14.86 4.81
N SER A 208 4.12 15.24 5.72
CA SER A 208 2.79 15.77 5.40
C SER A 208 2.81 16.98 4.44
N ALA A 209 3.96 17.61 4.27
CA ALA A 209 4.16 18.69 3.31
C ALA A 209 4.74 18.20 1.98
N ALA A 210 5.51 17.12 2.00
CA ALA A 210 6.20 16.64 0.80
C ALA A 210 5.46 15.54 0.03
N TRP A 211 4.68 14.70 0.70
CA TRP A 211 3.80 13.69 0.08
C TRP A 211 4.46 12.84 -1.01
N GLY A 212 5.71 12.46 -0.82
CA GLY A 212 6.43 11.67 -1.81
C GLY A 212 6.86 12.46 -3.05
N HIS A 213 7.09 13.77 -2.95
CA HIS A 213 7.56 14.59 -4.07
C HIS A 213 8.87 14.09 -4.67
N ASN A 214 9.76 13.58 -3.83
CA ASN A 214 11.08 13.14 -4.22
C ASN A 214 11.12 11.63 -4.49
N THR A 215 10.00 10.94 -4.38
CA THR A 215 9.95 9.51 -4.54
C THR A 215 10.09 9.13 -6.01
N MET A 216 11.10 8.34 -6.28
CA MET A 216 11.27 7.62 -7.54
C MET A 216 10.58 6.28 -7.42
N ASN A 217 9.95 5.84 -8.49
CA ASN A 217 9.19 4.60 -8.52
C ASN A 217 9.61 3.76 -9.72
N ASP A 218 9.74 2.46 -9.52
CA ASP A 218 10.03 1.52 -10.59
C ASP A 218 9.28 0.21 -10.39
N VAL A 219 9.25 -0.60 -11.42
CA VAL A 219 8.63 -1.92 -11.43
C VAL A 219 9.69 -3.01 -11.45
N ILE A 220 9.32 -4.17 -10.94
CA ILE A 220 10.16 -5.37 -10.94
C ILE A 220 9.37 -6.54 -11.51
N GLY A 221 9.99 -7.32 -12.38
CA GLY A 221 9.39 -8.49 -13.02
C GLY A 221 9.30 -8.36 -14.55
N GLU A 222 8.92 -9.46 -15.20
CA GLU A 222 8.62 -9.46 -16.61
C GLU A 222 7.16 -9.06 -16.86
N TYR A 223 6.97 -7.99 -17.59
CA TYR A 223 5.65 -7.59 -18.05
C TYR A 223 5.67 -7.54 -19.57
N PRO A 224 4.67 -8.15 -20.26
CA PRO A 224 4.53 -8.00 -21.70
C PRO A 224 4.48 -6.50 -22.05
N ASN A 225 5.36 -6.06 -22.93
CA ASN A 225 5.52 -4.68 -23.39
C ASN A 225 6.22 -3.72 -22.40
N ASN A 226 6.79 -4.18 -21.31
CA ASN A 226 7.68 -3.36 -20.52
C ASN A 226 9.16 -3.76 -20.79
N PRO A 227 9.92 -2.97 -21.59
CA PRO A 227 11.32 -3.29 -21.91
C PRO A 227 12.27 -3.14 -20.71
N SER A 228 11.82 -2.52 -19.62
CA SER A 228 12.58 -2.44 -18.37
C SER A 228 12.35 -3.63 -17.45
N SER A 229 11.51 -4.60 -17.84
CA SER A 229 11.40 -5.85 -17.12
C SER A 229 12.79 -6.49 -17.05
N ASN A 230 13.35 -6.48 -15.86
CA ASN A 230 14.71 -6.92 -15.63
C ASN A 230 14.72 -8.39 -15.28
N ASP A 231 15.14 -9.22 -16.21
CA ASP A 231 15.43 -10.65 -16.02
C ASP A 231 16.45 -10.92 -14.88
N GLN A 232 17.00 -9.87 -14.28
CA GLN A 232 18.07 -9.95 -13.27
C GLN A 232 17.57 -10.28 -11.85
N PHE A 233 16.26 -10.28 -11.64
CA PHE A 233 15.67 -10.50 -10.32
C PHE A 233 14.97 -11.86 -10.21
N TYR A 234 15.54 -12.88 -10.83
CA TYR A 234 15.14 -14.26 -10.60
C TYR A 234 16.00 -14.86 -9.49
N ASP A 235 15.37 -15.39 -8.47
CA ASP A 235 16.01 -16.27 -7.50
C ASP A 235 15.51 -17.70 -7.76
N ASP A 236 16.42 -18.61 -8.07
CA ASP A 236 16.14 -20.03 -8.31
C ASP A 236 15.01 -20.33 -9.33
N GLY A 237 14.75 -19.41 -10.29
CA GLY A 237 13.70 -19.56 -11.29
C GLY A 237 12.34 -19.01 -10.89
N GLU A 238 12.21 -18.38 -9.72
CA GLU A 238 11.00 -17.68 -9.30
C GLU A 238 10.99 -16.26 -9.87
N ILE A 239 9.87 -15.86 -10.47
CA ILE A 239 9.69 -14.50 -11.00
C ILE A 239 9.26 -13.58 -9.88
N ILE A 240 10.09 -12.59 -9.56
CA ILE A 240 9.72 -11.52 -8.63
C ILE A 240 8.92 -10.48 -9.40
N ARG A 241 7.73 -10.13 -8.91
CA ARG A 241 6.77 -9.21 -9.55
C ARG A 241 6.29 -8.17 -8.55
N GLY A 242 6.49 -6.91 -8.83
CA GLY A 242 6.08 -5.87 -7.88
C GLY A 242 6.52 -4.48 -8.25
N LEU A 243 6.51 -3.63 -7.25
CA LEU A 243 6.90 -2.23 -7.32
C LEU A 243 7.92 -1.95 -6.23
N PHE A 244 8.82 -1.01 -6.50
CA PHE A 244 9.69 -0.48 -5.47
C PHE A 244 9.93 1.02 -5.65
N SER A 245 10.35 1.67 -4.58
CA SER A 245 10.55 3.10 -4.54
C SER A 245 11.75 3.46 -3.69
N TRP A 246 12.37 4.58 -4.03
CA TRP A 246 13.49 5.16 -3.28
C TRP A 246 13.39 6.69 -3.32
N HIS A 247 14.12 7.35 -2.44
CA HIS A 247 14.22 8.79 -2.45
C HIS A 247 15.19 9.24 -3.55
N GLY A 248 14.69 9.88 -4.58
CA GLY A 248 15.46 10.35 -5.71
C GLY A 248 15.97 11.79 -5.53
N TYR A 249 16.55 12.31 -6.60
CA TYR A 249 16.97 13.70 -6.70
C TYR A 249 15.74 14.59 -6.95
N HIS A 250 15.57 15.63 -6.14
CA HIS A 250 14.41 16.53 -6.25
C HIS A 250 14.74 17.83 -6.97
N SER A 251 15.68 18.61 -6.46
CA SER A 251 15.95 19.91 -7.02
C SER A 251 17.40 20.32 -6.87
N SER A 252 17.80 21.29 -7.71
CA SER A 252 19.10 21.94 -7.59
C SER A 252 19.14 23.01 -6.49
N ALA A 253 18.01 23.31 -5.83
CA ALA A 253 17.86 24.51 -5.04
C ALA A 253 18.13 24.32 -3.56
N ASP A 254 17.76 23.15 -2.96
CA ASP A 254 17.85 22.98 -1.51
C ASP A 254 18.44 21.63 -1.10
N PRO A 255 19.61 21.63 -0.44
CA PRO A 255 20.23 20.40 0.05
C PRO A 255 19.35 19.51 0.93
N PRO A 256 18.48 20.05 1.82
CA PRO A 256 17.58 19.20 2.61
C PRO A 256 16.56 18.41 1.81
N GLU A 257 16.25 18.87 0.59
CA GLU A 257 15.27 18.22 -0.28
C GLU A 257 15.89 17.14 -1.19
N ASN A 258 17.19 16.98 -1.21
CA ASN A 258 17.92 16.04 -2.07
C ASN A 258 18.56 14.89 -1.30
N LEU A 259 17.91 14.44 -0.23
CA LEU A 259 18.46 13.42 0.65
C LEU A 259 18.75 12.07 -0.03
N GLY A 260 18.00 11.73 -1.06
CA GLY A 260 18.14 10.44 -1.74
C GLY A 260 19.10 10.43 -2.91
N GLY A 261 19.42 11.59 -3.48
CA GLY A 261 20.39 11.70 -4.55
C GLY A 261 21.84 11.64 -4.02
N PRO A 262 22.81 11.23 -4.87
CA PRO A 262 24.22 11.38 -4.53
C PRO A 262 24.58 12.85 -4.31
N ASP A 263 25.34 13.15 -3.28
CA ASP A 263 25.93 14.47 -3.10
C ASP A 263 27.05 14.70 -4.12
N PHE A 264 26.70 15.18 -5.28
CA PHE A 264 27.67 15.50 -6.35
C PHE A 264 28.61 16.64 -6.02
N GLY A 265 28.29 17.46 -5.01
CA GLY A 265 29.16 18.53 -4.53
C GLY A 265 30.10 18.12 -3.41
N GLY A 266 29.88 16.97 -2.84
CA GLY A 266 30.62 16.41 -1.71
C GLY A 266 31.29 15.09 -2.06
N ASP A 267 31.05 14.09 -1.26
CA ASP A 267 31.69 12.77 -1.31
C ASP A 267 30.87 11.69 -2.05
N GLY A 268 29.75 12.04 -2.62
CA GLY A 268 28.89 11.13 -3.37
C GLY A 268 27.95 10.28 -2.52
N HIS A 269 27.84 10.55 -1.23
CA HIS A 269 26.95 9.83 -0.35
C HIS A 269 25.47 9.98 -0.73
N LEU A 270 24.70 8.91 -0.55
CA LEU A 270 23.25 8.97 -0.52
C LEU A 270 22.78 9.36 0.87
N GLY A 271 22.02 10.43 0.99
CA GLY A 271 21.45 10.86 2.28
C GLY A 271 20.33 9.93 2.77
N ALA A 272 19.58 9.31 1.86
CA ALA A 272 18.56 8.31 2.15
C ALA A 272 18.88 7.01 1.42
N ALA A 273 19.22 5.98 2.16
CA ALA A 273 19.64 4.68 1.62
C ALA A 273 18.49 3.65 1.60
N GLN A 274 17.29 4.07 1.95
CA GLN A 274 16.12 3.20 2.03
C GLN A 274 15.50 2.93 0.66
N PHE A 275 15.06 1.68 0.51
CA PHE A 275 14.18 1.22 -0.56
C PHE A 275 12.94 0.60 0.08
N VAL A 276 11.80 0.89 -0.47
CA VAL A 276 10.51 0.33 -0.04
C VAL A 276 9.85 -0.32 -1.23
N GLY A 277 9.17 -1.42 -1.02
CA GLY A 277 8.50 -2.09 -2.11
C GLY A 277 7.48 -3.12 -1.68
N VAL A 278 6.76 -3.58 -2.67
CA VAL A 278 5.78 -4.65 -2.57
C VAL A 278 6.01 -5.67 -3.68
N THR A 279 5.99 -6.93 -3.34
CA THR A 279 6.06 -8.03 -4.33
C THR A 279 4.86 -8.96 -4.20
N THR A 280 4.42 -9.49 -5.33
CA THR A 280 3.35 -10.48 -5.41
C THR A 280 3.92 -11.87 -5.13
N LEU A 281 3.48 -12.48 -4.05
CA LEU A 281 3.84 -13.86 -3.71
C LEU A 281 2.86 -14.85 -4.33
N HIS A 282 1.58 -14.45 -4.44
CA HIS A 282 0.54 -15.29 -4.99
C HIS A 282 -0.64 -14.43 -5.48
N ALA A 283 -1.25 -14.85 -6.57
CA ALA A 283 -2.57 -14.40 -6.99
C ALA A 283 -3.27 -15.59 -7.66
N ASP A 284 -4.48 -15.89 -7.25
CA ASP A 284 -5.25 -16.99 -7.87
C ASP A 284 -5.44 -16.73 -9.36
N THR A 285 -5.39 -17.79 -10.15
CA THR A 285 -5.68 -17.74 -11.60
C THR A 285 -7.15 -17.42 -11.86
N SER A 286 -8.04 -18.01 -11.07
CA SER A 286 -9.49 -17.79 -11.15
C SER A 286 -10.17 -18.28 -9.85
N PRO A 287 -11.46 -17.99 -9.63
CA PRO A 287 -12.19 -18.54 -8.47
C PRO A 287 -12.20 -20.07 -8.37
N SER A 288 -12.05 -20.75 -9.49
CA SER A 288 -12.02 -22.22 -9.56
C SER A 288 -10.60 -22.81 -9.67
N ASP A 289 -9.58 -21.97 -9.80
CA ASP A 289 -8.18 -22.37 -9.92
C ASP A 289 -7.31 -21.48 -9.01
N ASN A 290 -6.90 -22.05 -7.89
CA ASN A 290 -6.07 -21.39 -6.89
C ASN A 290 -4.56 -21.52 -7.16
N SER A 291 -4.16 -21.94 -8.35
CA SER A 291 -2.76 -21.85 -8.77
C SER A 291 -2.30 -20.40 -8.90
N ASN A 292 -1.00 -20.18 -8.68
CA ASN A 292 -0.44 -18.85 -8.79
C ASN A 292 -0.37 -18.42 -10.26
N ASP A 293 -1.11 -17.38 -10.63
CA ASP A 293 -1.04 -16.76 -11.95
C ASP A 293 0.19 -15.85 -12.05
N ILE A 294 1.16 -16.28 -12.84
CA ILE A 294 2.40 -15.53 -13.05
C ILE A 294 2.21 -14.24 -13.86
N ASN A 295 1.06 -14.06 -14.51
CA ASN A 295 0.73 -12.83 -15.24
C ASN A 295 0.13 -11.74 -14.33
N GLN A 296 -0.13 -12.06 -13.07
CA GLN A 296 -0.57 -11.07 -12.08
C GLN A 296 0.63 -10.41 -11.38
N PRO A 297 0.57 -9.10 -11.13
CA PRO A 297 -0.51 -8.16 -11.42
C PRO A 297 -0.64 -7.87 -12.92
N THR A 298 -1.86 -7.63 -13.40
CA THR A 298 -2.13 -7.25 -14.80
C THR A 298 -1.97 -5.74 -15.06
N THR A 299 -1.85 -4.96 -14.02
CA THR A 299 -1.62 -3.52 -14.08
C THR A 299 -0.50 -3.13 -13.14
N THR A 300 0.47 -2.37 -13.66
CA THR A 300 1.40 -1.56 -12.86
C THR A 300 1.39 -0.16 -13.45
N TRP A 301 1.00 0.85 -12.66
CA TRP A 301 0.87 2.20 -13.17
C TRP A 301 1.34 3.22 -12.15
N PHE A 302 1.71 4.39 -12.62
CA PHE A 302 2.09 5.51 -11.77
C PHE A 302 1.27 6.75 -12.12
N ILE A 303 1.03 7.58 -11.13
CA ILE A 303 0.16 8.75 -11.22
C ILE A 303 0.82 9.89 -10.49
N THR A 304 0.93 11.02 -11.16
CA THR A 304 1.59 12.23 -10.64
C THR A 304 0.58 13.21 -10.04
N SER A 305 -0.36 12.71 -9.26
CA SER A 305 -1.48 13.51 -8.74
C SER A 305 -1.98 12.93 -7.45
N ASP A 306 -2.58 13.75 -6.61
CA ASP A 306 -3.32 13.33 -5.41
C ASP A 306 -4.66 12.68 -5.74
N ASP A 307 -5.17 12.86 -6.97
CA ASP A 307 -6.49 12.40 -7.37
C ASP A 307 -6.82 10.97 -6.97
N PRO A 308 -5.95 9.98 -7.21
CA PRO A 308 -6.25 8.59 -6.85
C PRO A 308 -6.21 8.34 -5.34
N THR A 309 -5.48 9.14 -4.60
CA THR A 309 -5.40 9.03 -3.14
C THR A 309 -6.49 9.85 -2.43
N THR A 310 -7.22 10.68 -3.18
CA THR A 310 -8.34 11.46 -2.68
C THR A 310 -9.65 10.75 -2.94
N SER A 311 -9.88 9.61 -2.33
CA SER A 311 -11.23 9.05 -2.32
C SER A 311 -12.09 9.88 -1.35
N GLY A 312 -13.24 10.28 -1.78
CA GLY A 312 -14.23 10.89 -0.93
C GLY A 312 -15.55 10.29 -1.32
N ASN A 313 -16.43 9.83 -0.48
CA ASN A 313 -17.80 9.33 -0.72
C ASN A 313 -18.22 9.25 -2.22
N GLN A 314 -17.45 8.50 -3.01
CA GLN A 314 -17.54 8.52 -4.47
C GLN A 314 -18.16 7.24 -5.03
N GLN A 315 -18.52 6.30 -4.17
CA GLN A 315 -19.10 5.02 -4.58
C GLN A 315 -20.37 5.14 -5.45
N TYR A 316 -21.06 6.27 -5.37
CA TYR A 316 -22.25 6.55 -6.17
C TYR A 316 -21.98 7.44 -7.39
N ASN A 317 -20.73 7.86 -7.60
CA ASN A 317 -20.32 8.66 -8.74
C ASN A 317 -19.82 7.77 -9.89
N GLY A 318 -20.73 7.32 -10.76
CA GLY A 318 -20.39 6.43 -11.85
C GLY A 318 -19.33 7.00 -12.81
N THR A 319 -19.30 8.31 -13.04
CA THR A 319 -18.26 8.92 -13.89
C THR A 319 -16.87 8.77 -13.28
N LYS A 320 -16.76 8.96 -11.97
CA LYS A 320 -15.48 8.76 -11.26
C LYS A 320 -15.11 7.28 -11.25
N SER A 321 -16.05 6.40 -10.93
CA SER A 321 -15.81 4.95 -10.96
C SER A 321 -15.32 4.48 -12.32
N THR A 322 -15.92 4.95 -13.41
CA THR A 322 -15.46 4.63 -14.78
C THR A 322 -14.04 5.14 -15.04
N LYS A 323 -13.74 6.38 -14.62
CA LYS A 323 -12.38 6.93 -14.74
C LYS A 323 -11.37 6.08 -13.96
N GLU A 324 -11.69 5.69 -12.75
CA GLU A 324 -10.81 4.89 -11.89
C GLU A 324 -10.61 3.50 -12.46
N TYR A 325 -11.69 2.83 -12.84
CA TYR A 325 -11.62 1.49 -13.38
C TYR A 325 -10.79 1.44 -14.67
N VAL A 326 -11.08 2.32 -15.63
CA VAL A 326 -10.47 2.30 -16.97
C VAL A 326 -9.07 2.90 -16.99
N ASN A 327 -8.85 4.01 -16.27
CA ASN A 327 -7.60 4.77 -16.40
C ASN A 327 -6.54 4.41 -15.35
N TYR A 328 -6.91 3.63 -14.31
CA TYR A 328 -5.97 3.26 -13.25
C TYR A 328 -5.95 1.76 -12.99
N MET A 329 -7.13 1.14 -12.80
CA MET A 329 -7.19 -0.25 -12.35
C MET A 329 -6.88 -1.26 -13.45
N THR A 330 -7.22 -0.93 -14.71
CA THR A 330 -7.11 -1.84 -15.86
C THR A 330 -6.26 -1.28 -17.01
N VAL A 331 -5.44 -0.29 -16.72
CA VAL A 331 -4.66 0.40 -17.76
C VAL A 331 -3.51 -0.44 -18.32
N GLY A 332 -3.17 -1.52 -17.67
CA GLY A 332 -2.03 -2.37 -18.04
C GLY A 332 -0.70 -1.86 -17.49
N HIS A 333 0.36 -2.19 -18.19
CA HIS A 333 1.73 -1.78 -17.83
C HIS A 333 2.18 -0.61 -18.71
N PRO A 334 2.88 0.38 -18.15
CA PRO A 334 3.43 1.46 -18.95
C PRO A 334 4.59 0.97 -19.82
N GLU A 335 4.81 1.63 -20.97
CA GLU A 335 5.98 1.36 -21.81
C GLU A 335 7.30 1.72 -21.11
N GLN A 336 7.24 2.70 -20.22
CA GLN A 336 8.36 3.15 -19.39
C GLN A 336 7.91 3.33 -17.96
N SER A 337 8.75 2.96 -17.01
CA SER A 337 8.51 3.23 -15.60
C SER A 337 8.65 4.73 -15.29
N HIS A 338 8.19 5.15 -14.11
CA HIS A 338 8.40 6.53 -13.65
C HIS A 338 9.91 6.87 -13.61
N ALA A 339 10.72 5.95 -13.08
CA ALA A 339 12.17 6.15 -13.01
C ALA A 339 12.83 6.31 -14.38
N GLU A 340 12.41 5.55 -15.38
CA GLU A 340 12.92 5.67 -16.74
C GLU A 340 12.55 7.00 -17.38
N ILE A 341 11.32 7.47 -17.20
CA ILE A 341 10.86 8.75 -17.75
C ILE A 341 11.59 9.93 -17.11
N VAL A 342 11.77 9.88 -15.80
CA VAL A 342 12.54 10.91 -15.08
C VAL A 342 14.02 10.82 -15.46
N GLY A 343 14.56 9.61 -15.63
CA GLY A 343 15.97 9.37 -15.93
C GLY A 343 16.89 9.97 -14.86
N THR A 344 17.83 10.79 -15.31
CA THR A 344 18.71 11.57 -14.42
C THR A 344 18.13 12.94 -14.04
N GLY A 345 16.89 13.20 -14.42
CA GLY A 345 16.19 14.45 -14.13
C GLY A 345 15.70 14.54 -12.70
N ASN A 346 15.00 15.62 -12.46
CA ASN A 346 14.39 15.90 -11.17
C ASN A 346 13.02 15.21 -11.09
N ALA A 347 12.82 14.34 -10.11
CA ALA A 347 11.58 13.60 -9.91
C ALA A 347 10.32 14.49 -9.87
N ASN A 348 10.47 15.72 -9.36
CA ASN A 348 9.39 16.70 -9.27
C ASN A 348 9.04 17.41 -10.60
N GLN A 349 9.83 17.23 -11.64
CA GLN A 349 9.58 17.85 -12.96
C GLN A 349 8.68 17.01 -13.86
N PHE A 350 8.37 15.80 -13.46
CA PHE A 350 7.51 14.93 -14.24
C PHE A 350 6.05 15.40 -14.17
N ASN A 351 5.47 15.68 -15.34
CA ASN A 351 4.04 15.97 -15.46
C ASN A 351 3.31 14.75 -16.01
N ASP A 352 2.24 14.35 -15.37
CA ASP A 352 1.37 13.30 -15.90
C ASP A 352 0.83 13.74 -17.28
N PRO A 353 1.18 13.05 -18.37
CA PRO A 353 0.73 13.43 -19.71
C PRO A 353 -0.79 13.35 -19.87
N ARG A 354 -1.51 12.65 -18.98
CA ARG A 354 -2.97 12.53 -19.01
C ARG A 354 -3.67 13.70 -18.35
N THR A 355 -3.09 14.27 -17.32
CA THR A 355 -3.71 15.35 -16.53
C THR A 355 -3.07 16.71 -16.81
N GLY A 356 -1.83 16.74 -17.29
CA GLY A 356 -1.06 17.97 -17.51
C GLY A 356 -0.76 18.73 -16.20
N SER A 357 -1.06 18.12 -15.04
CA SER A 357 -0.90 18.74 -13.75
C SER A 357 0.54 18.63 -13.25
N ASN A 358 0.96 19.66 -12.53
CA ASN A 358 2.21 19.62 -11.79
C ASN A 358 2.07 18.64 -10.63
N PRO A 359 2.95 17.66 -10.48
CA PRO A 359 2.79 16.63 -9.48
C PRO A 359 3.01 17.16 -8.08
N GLY A 360 2.09 16.84 -7.19
CA GLY A 360 2.32 16.86 -5.76
C GLY A 360 3.04 15.59 -5.28
N GLY A 361 3.92 15.01 -6.08
CA GLY A 361 4.53 13.70 -5.88
C GLY A 361 3.94 12.63 -6.78
N THR A 362 4.51 11.43 -6.77
CA THR A 362 4.11 10.33 -7.64
C THR A 362 3.69 9.13 -6.81
N SER A 363 2.49 8.64 -7.09
CA SER A 363 1.97 7.37 -6.56
C SER A 363 2.15 6.28 -7.60
N GLN A 364 2.31 5.04 -7.16
CA GLN A 364 2.24 3.89 -8.05
C GLN A 364 1.23 2.87 -7.53
N GLY A 365 0.71 2.06 -8.43
CA GLY A 365 -0.31 1.08 -8.11
C GLY A 365 -0.13 -0.24 -8.83
N ILE A 366 -0.64 -1.29 -8.22
CA ILE A 366 -0.74 -2.61 -8.80
C ILE A 366 -2.19 -3.06 -8.85
N GLY A 367 -2.58 -3.66 -9.99
CA GLY A 367 -3.93 -4.16 -10.21
C GLY A 367 -3.94 -5.64 -10.53
N PHE A 368 -4.86 -6.36 -9.89
CA PHE A 368 -5.08 -7.80 -10.04
C PHE A 368 -6.46 -8.07 -10.62
N GLY A 369 -6.54 -8.95 -11.56
CA GLY A 369 -7.74 -9.32 -12.29
C GLY A 369 -7.54 -9.16 -13.81
N PRO A 370 -8.62 -9.12 -14.62
CA PRO A 370 -10.02 -9.23 -14.19
C PRO A 370 -10.40 -10.64 -13.75
N TYR A 371 -11.26 -10.72 -12.75
CA TYR A 371 -11.91 -11.98 -12.33
C TYR A 371 -13.41 -11.87 -12.53
N ASP A 372 -14.09 -12.99 -12.79
CA ASP A 372 -15.55 -13.05 -12.74
C ASP A 372 -15.92 -13.91 -11.53
N LEU A 373 -16.67 -13.32 -10.58
CA LEU A 373 -17.02 -13.96 -9.32
C LEU A 373 -18.51 -14.27 -9.29
N GLU A 374 -18.87 -15.55 -9.37
CA GLU A 374 -20.24 -15.98 -9.09
C GLU A 374 -20.56 -15.83 -7.58
N PRO A 375 -21.83 -15.80 -7.18
CA PRO A 375 -22.19 -15.79 -5.77
C PRO A 375 -21.55 -16.94 -4.98
N GLY A 376 -20.79 -16.58 -3.94
CA GLY A 376 -20.03 -17.51 -3.12
C GLY A 376 -18.58 -17.73 -3.57
N ASP A 377 -18.22 -17.28 -4.76
CA ASP A 377 -16.84 -17.38 -5.24
C ASP A 377 -15.88 -16.49 -4.47
N SER A 378 -14.63 -16.88 -4.45
CA SER A 378 -13.55 -16.09 -3.84
C SER A 378 -12.26 -16.16 -4.64
N ILE A 379 -11.43 -15.13 -4.47
CA ILE A 379 -10.05 -15.10 -4.94
C ILE A 379 -9.12 -14.72 -3.80
N ARG A 380 -7.87 -15.16 -3.90
CA ARG A 380 -6.81 -14.92 -2.92
C ARG A 380 -5.62 -14.24 -3.57
N ILE A 381 -5.10 -13.20 -2.90
CA ILE A 381 -3.89 -12.47 -3.28
C ILE A 381 -2.98 -12.41 -2.05
N VAL A 382 -1.70 -12.69 -2.23
CA VAL A 382 -0.70 -12.60 -1.16
C VAL A 382 0.45 -11.71 -1.62
N LEU A 383 0.77 -10.73 -0.79
CA LEU A 383 1.82 -9.76 -1.02
C LEU A 383 2.84 -9.80 0.11
N ALA A 384 4.08 -9.50 -0.21
CA ALA A 384 5.06 -9.08 0.78
C ALA A 384 5.38 -7.60 0.55
N GLU A 385 5.19 -6.78 1.58
CA GLU A 385 5.50 -5.36 1.56
C GLU A 385 6.54 -5.06 2.62
N GLY A 386 7.62 -4.38 2.23
CA GLY A 386 8.73 -4.20 3.13
C GLY A 386 9.63 -3.03 2.78
N ALA A 387 10.62 -2.84 3.63
CA ALA A 387 11.66 -1.86 3.47
C ALA A 387 13.04 -2.49 3.69
N SER A 388 14.02 -1.99 2.94
CA SER A 388 15.41 -2.38 3.09
C SER A 388 16.31 -1.17 2.85
N GLY A 389 17.58 -1.31 3.13
CA GLY A 389 18.55 -0.25 2.90
C GLY A 389 19.83 -0.80 2.29
N LEU A 390 20.56 0.06 1.60
CA LEU A 390 21.91 -0.24 1.17
C LEU A 390 22.82 -0.42 2.38
N SER A 391 23.72 -1.38 2.34
CA SER A 391 24.73 -1.52 3.37
C SER A 391 25.66 -0.31 3.38
N LEU A 392 26.26 0.01 4.52
CA LEU A 392 27.24 1.11 4.61
C LEU A 392 28.36 0.99 3.59
N SER A 393 28.73 -0.21 3.19
CA SER A 393 29.75 -0.45 2.15
C SER A 393 29.28 -0.07 0.74
N LEU A 394 27.99 0.02 0.50
CA LEU A 394 27.39 0.41 -0.79
C LEU A 394 27.03 1.90 -0.84
N ILE A 395 26.89 2.55 0.32
CA ILE A 395 26.64 3.99 0.41
C ILE A 395 27.86 4.82 -0.03
N HIS A 396 29.02 4.22 -0.07
CA HIS A 396 30.29 4.84 -0.42
C HIS A 396 30.78 4.50 -1.86
N ILE A 397 29.89 4.31 -2.80
CA ILE A 397 30.26 4.07 -4.20
C ILE A 397 30.55 5.37 -4.92
#